data_304912573d978b0797f683b041fea6a4
#
_entry.id   304912573d978b0797f683b041fea6a4
#
_cell.length_a   1.000
_cell.length_b   1.000
_cell.length_c   1.000
_cell.angle_alpha   90.00
_cell.angle_beta   90.00
_cell.angle_gamma   90.00
#
_symmetry.space_group_name_H-M   'P 1'
#
loop_
_entity.id
_entity.type
_entity.pdbx_description
1 polymer ?
#
loop_
_entity_poly.entity_id
_entity_poly.type
_entity_poly.pdbx_seq_one_letter_code
_entity_poly.pdbx_strand_id
1 'polypeptide(L)'
;MRASLFLIPVTLGDTEHRRVLPEYNRDVILSIRHFIVENVRTARRFLKKVEPGIVIDDLTFYELNKHTSPEQVAGYLAPLAKGESVGVISEAGCPAIADPGADVVAIAQLKDYPVVPLVGPSSILMSVMGSGFNGQSFAFHGYLPIDASERTNTIKKLEGRIYSEHQTQLFIETPYRNNKLAEELIRTCRPSTKLCIASNITCEDEYIHTRPVKEWAGKVPDLSKKPTIFLIYK
;
A
#
# COMPACT_ATOMS: atom_id res chain seq x y z
N MET A 1 -28.02 -2.61 6.63
CA MET A 1 -27.03 -1.53 6.44
C MET A 1 -27.35 -0.82 5.13
N ARG A 2 -27.13 0.51 5.03
CA ARG A 2 -27.21 1.21 3.75
C ARG A 2 -26.14 0.64 2.80
N ALA A 3 -26.48 0.44 1.52
CA ALA A 3 -25.52 -0.01 0.52
C ALA A 3 -24.30 0.92 0.47
N SER A 4 -23.10 0.37 0.56
CA SER A 4 -21.86 1.12 0.73
C SER A 4 -20.73 0.55 -0.14
N LEU A 5 -19.79 1.41 -0.49
CA LEU A 5 -18.52 1.02 -1.06
C LEU A 5 -17.54 0.71 0.09
N PHE A 6 -17.21 -0.55 0.26
CA PHE A 6 -16.25 -0.98 1.27
C PHE A 6 -14.85 -1.07 0.69
N LEU A 7 -13.88 -0.42 1.34
CA LEU A 7 -12.47 -0.55 1.01
C LEU A 7 -11.89 -1.66 1.89
N ILE A 8 -11.62 -2.81 1.28
CA ILE A 8 -11.27 -4.05 1.98
C ILE A 8 -9.76 -4.24 1.92
N PRO A 9 -9.04 -4.05 3.03
CA PRO A 9 -7.61 -4.27 3.04
C PRO A 9 -7.25 -5.76 2.96
N VAL A 10 -6.09 -6.03 2.41
CA VAL A 10 -5.50 -7.37 2.32
C VAL A 10 -4.18 -7.44 3.08
N THR A 11 -3.58 -8.61 3.21
CA THR A 11 -2.25 -8.78 3.81
C THR A 11 -1.18 -8.07 2.98
N LEU A 12 -0.10 -7.61 3.60
CA LEU A 12 1.03 -6.97 2.90
C LEU A 12 1.94 -7.98 2.19
N GLY A 13 1.90 -9.22 2.61
CA GLY A 13 2.68 -10.31 2.07
C GLY A 13 2.10 -11.66 2.51
N ASP A 14 2.92 -12.72 2.46
CA ASP A 14 2.49 -14.04 2.89
C ASP A 14 2.48 -14.15 4.42
N THR A 15 1.40 -13.70 4.99
CA THR A 15 1.10 -13.82 6.43
C THR A 15 -0.34 -14.33 6.63
N GLU A 16 -0.60 -14.89 7.79
CA GLU A 16 -1.96 -15.27 8.12
C GLU A 16 -2.85 -14.03 8.29
N HIS A 17 -3.98 -13.99 7.58
CA HIS A 17 -4.86 -12.81 7.56
C HIS A 17 -5.38 -12.43 8.95
N ARG A 18 -5.64 -13.40 9.83
CA ARG A 18 -6.14 -13.17 11.21
C ARG A 18 -5.16 -12.41 12.11
N ARG A 19 -3.88 -12.38 11.76
CA ARG A 19 -2.88 -11.58 12.49
C ARG A 19 -2.99 -10.08 12.23
N VAL A 20 -3.56 -9.71 11.08
CA VAL A 20 -3.51 -8.32 10.58
C VAL A 20 -4.87 -7.76 10.18
N LEU A 21 -5.89 -8.60 10.02
CA LEU A 21 -7.25 -8.19 9.66
C LEU A 21 -8.21 -8.53 10.78
N PRO A 22 -9.06 -7.57 11.24
CA PRO A 22 -10.15 -7.84 12.16
C PRO A 22 -11.17 -8.84 11.60
N GLU A 23 -11.79 -9.63 12.46
CA GLU A 23 -12.83 -10.58 12.06
C GLU A 23 -14.04 -9.89 11.39
N TYR A 24 -14.34 -8.67 11.78
CA TYR A 24 -15.38 -7.85 11.15
C TYR A 24 -15.19 -7.69 9.62
N ASN A 25 -13.95 -7.67 9.14
CA ASN A 25 -13.70 -7.62 7.69
C ASN A 25 -14.24 -8.87 6.98
N ARG A 26 -14.13 -10.04 7.62
CA ARG A 26 -14.70 -11.29 7.12
C ARG A 26 -16.22 -11.20 7.03
N ASP A 27 -16.88 -10.68 8.05
CA ASP A 27 -18.36 -10.54 8.07
C ASP A 27 -18.83 -9.61 6.95
N VAL A 28 -18.10 -8.50 6.72
CA VAL A 28 -18.38 -7.59 5.60
C VAL A 28 -18.18 -8.30 4.26
N ILE A 29 -17.08 -9.01 4.07
CA ILE A 29 -16.78 -9.77 2.83
C ILE A 29 -17.92 -10.74 2.51
N LEU A 30 -18.42 -11.47 3.49
CA LEU A 30 -19.51 -12.44 3.31
C LEU A 30 -20.85 -11.79 2.97
N SER A 31 -21.03 -10.52 3.30
CA SER A 31 -22.25 -9.75 2.98
C SER A 31 -22.25 -9.15 1.57
N ILE A 32 -21.12 -9.16 0.85
CA ILE A 32 -20.93 -8.53 -0.46
C ILE A 32 -20.98 -9.58 -1.57
N ARG A 33 -21.52 -9.20 -2.72
CA ARG A 33 -21.54 -10.03 -3.95
C ARG A 33 -20.76 -9.42 -5.10
N HIS A 34 -20.42 -8.15 -5.03
CA HIS A 34 -19.76 -7.37 -6.08
C HIS A 34 -18.40 -6.87 -5.62
N PHE A 35 -17.33 -7.23 -6.33
CA PHE A 35 -15.98 -6.85 -5.98
C PHE A 35 -15.26 -6.17 -7.15
N ILE A 36 -14.70 -5.01 -6.91
CA ILE A 36 -13.79 -4.32 -7.82
C ILE A 36 -12.37 -4.68 -7.40
N VAL A 37 -11.58 -5.22 -8.32
CA VAL A 37 -10.28 -5.84 -8.02
C VAL A 37 -9.25 -5.51 -9.11
N GLU A 38 -7.98 -5.42 -8.76
CA GLU A 38 -6.91 -5.26 -9.75
C GLU A 38 -6.65 -6.56 -10.53
N ASN A 39 -6.74 -7.70 -9.84
CA ASN A 39 -6.57 -9.02 -10.42
C ASN A 39 -7.55 -10.02 -9.81
N VAL A 40 -8.40 -10.59 -10.65
CA VAL A 40 -9.45 -11.53 -10.22
C VAL A 40 -8.87 -12.79 -9.57
N ARG A 41 -7.72 -13.28 -10.04
CA ARG A 41 -7.11 -14.51 -9.51
C ARG A 41 -6.59 -14.34 -8.09
N THR A 42 -5.92 -13.23 -7.81
CA THR A 42 -5.39 -12.91 -6.47
C THR A 42 -6.53 -12.62 -5.49
N ALA A 43 -7.53 -11.86 -5.91
CA ALA A 43 -8.73 -11.57 -5.13
C ALA A 43 -9.49 -12.86 -4.73
N ARG A 44 -9.72 -13.78 -5.67
CA ARG A 44 -10.35 -15.08 -5.39
C ARG A 44 -9.56 -15.90 -4.36
N ARG A 45 -8.22 -15.91 -4.46
CA ARG A 45 -7.36 -16.58 -3.48
C ARG A 45 -7.46 -15.96 -2.10
N PHE A 46 -7.46 -14.63 -2.03
CA PHE A 46 -7.63 -13.89 -0.77
C PHE A 46 -8.99 -14.22 -0.13
N LEU A 47 -10.08 -14.15 -0.88
CA LEU A 47 -11.42 -14.47 -0.38
C LEU A 47 -11.51 -15.90 0.16
N LYS A 48 -10.93 -16.87 -0.55
CA LYS A 48 -10.82 -18.27 -0.09
C LYS A 48 -9.91 -18.45 1.13
N LYS A 49 -8.88 -17.62 1.29
CA LYS A 49 -8.01 -17.62 2.48
C LYS A 49 -8.77 -17.08 3.70
N VAL A 50 -9.59 -16.05 3.52
CA VAL A 50 -10.42 -15.46 4.59
C VAL A 50 -11.56 -16.38 4.99
N GLU A 51 -12.24 -16.98 4.00
CA GLU A 51 -13.35 -17.91 4.20
C GLU A 51 -13.30 -19.06 3.19
N PRO A 52 -12.81 -20.24 3.60
CA PRO A 52 -12.73 -21.40 2.69
C PRO A 52 -14.09 -21.83 2.11
N GLY A 53 -15.17 -21.61 2.84
CA GLY A 53 -16.55 -21.94 2.45
C GLY A 53 -17.19 -20.98 1.45
N ILE A 54 -16.57 -19.83 1.16
CA ILE A 54 -17.15 -18.83 0.24
C ILE A 54 -17.34 -19.41 -1.17
N VAL A 55 -18.54 -19.25 -1.73
CA VAL A 55 -18.85 -19.71 -3.09
C VAL A 55 -18.46 -18.63 -4.09
N ILE A 56 -17.34 -18.81 -4.75
CA ILE A 56 -16.76 -17.80 -5.66
C ILE A 56 -17.66 -17.57 -6.88
N ASP A 57 -18.37 -18.58 -7.34
CA ASP A 57 -19.24 -18.49 -8.52
C ASP A 57 -20.48 -17.63 -8.28
N ASP A 58 -20.84 -17.37 -7.03
CA ASP A 58 -21.91 -16.46 -6.64
C ASP A 58 -21.47 -14.98 -6.60
N LEU A 59 -20.18 -14.72 -6.88
CA LEU A 59 -19.58 -13.39 -6.79
C LEU A 59 -19.32 -12.81 -8.18
N THR A 60 -19.55 -11.50 -8.30
CA THR A 60 -19.23 -10.73 -9.52
C THR A 60 -17.95 -9.94 -9.31
N PHE A 61 -17.02 -10.09 -10.23
CA PHE A 61 -15.75 -9.37 -10.20
C PHE A 61 -15.67 -8.36 -11.35
N TYR A 62 -15.29 -7.14 -11.03
CA TYR A 62 -14.99 -6.06 -11.97
C TYR A 62 -13.50 -5.79 -11.93
N GLU A 63 -12.80 -6.01 -13.03
CA GLU A 63 -11.36 -5.78 -13.09
C GLU A 63 -11.05 -4.29 -13.32
N LEU A 64 -10.24 -3.73 -12.43
CA LEU A 64 -9.82 -2.34 -12.44
C LEU A 64 -8.32 -2.28 -12.72
N ASN A 65 -7.94 -1.71 -13.84
CA ASN A 65 -6.55 -1.51 -14.21
C ASN A 65 -6.33 -0.12 -14.84
N LYS A 66 -5.08 0.23 -15.12
CA LYS A 66 -4.71 1.54 -15.69
C LYS A 66 -5.35 1.88 -17.05
N HIS A 67 -6.03 0.93 -17.69
CA HIS A 67 -6.73 1.12 -18.97
C HIS A 67 -8.24 1.21 -18.80
N THR A 68 -8.76 1.02 -17.59
CA THR A 68 -10.19 1.10 -17.30
C THR A 68 -10.64 2.56 -17.37
N SER A 69 -11.62 2.86 -18.23
CA SER A 69 -12.11 4.23 -18.39
C SER A 69 -12.99 4.67 -17.20
N PRO A 70 -13.13 5.99 -16.94
CA PRO A 70 -14.01 6.50 -15.89
C PRO A 70 -15.47 6.04 -16.05
N GLU A 71 -15.96 5.91 -17.28
CA GLU A 71 -17.33 5.43 -17.59
C GLU A 71 -17.49 3.97 -17.18
N GLN A 72 -16.48 3.12 -17.42
CA GLN A 72 -16.47 1.73 -16.97
C GLN A 72 -16.47 1.64 -15.45
N VAL A 73 -15.63 2.44 -14.78
CA VAL A 73 -15.60 2.53 -13.31
C VAL A 73 -16.95 2.95 -12.75
N ALA A 74 -17.60 3.95 -13.37
CA ALA A 74 -18.93 4.39 -12.97
C ALA A 74 -19.98 3.26 -13.12
N GLY A 75 -19.81 2.37 -14.10
CA GLY A 75 -20.63 1.18 -14.30
C GLY A 75 -20.44 0.13 -13.19
N TYR A 76 -19.21 -0.02 -12.66
CA TYR A 76 -18.91 -0.94 -11.57
C TYR A 76 -19.61 -0.58 -10.25
N LEU A 77 -20.02 0.68 -10.10
CA LEU A 77 -20.78 1.16 -8.94
C LEU A 77 -22.31 1.05 -9.12
N ALA A 78 -22.80 0.52 -10.26
CA ALA A 78 -24.23 0.35 -10.51
C ALA A 78 -24.96 -0.49 -9.42
N PRO A 79 -24.36 -1.52 -8.79
CA PRO A 79 -25.01 -2.25 -7.69
C PRO A 79 -25.40 -1.34 -6.51
N LEU A 80 -24.60 -0.30 -6.18
CA LEU A 80 -24.92 0.63 -5.10
C LEU A 80 -26.27 1.35 -5.32
N ALA A 81 -26.56 1.72 -6.58
CA ALA A 81 -27.84 2.34 -6.93
C ALA A 81 -29.03 1.38 -6.75
N LYS A 82 -28.79 0.06 -6.74
CA LYS A 82 -29.81 -0.99 -6.51
C LYS A 82 -29.90 -1.41 -5.05
N GLY A 83 -29.14 -0.77 -4.17
CA GLY A 83 -29.11 -1.12 -2.75
C GLY A 83 -28.17 -2.27 -2.39
N GLU A 84 -27.24 -2.63 -3.27
CA GLU A 84 -26.28 -3.71 -3.07
C GLU A 84 -24.87 -3.12 -2.82
N SER A 85 -24.20 -3.60 -1.79
CA SER A 85 -22.84 -3.14 -1.44
C SER A 85 -21.78 -3.67 -2.41
N VAL A 86 -20.71 -2.89 -2.57
CA VAL A 86 -19.55 -3.21 -3.42
C VAL A 86 -18.29 -3.17 -2.59
N GLY A 87 -17.40 -4.16 -2.76
CA GLY A 87 -16.07 -4.19 -2.14
C GLY A 87 -14.98 -3.81 -3.13
N VAL A 88 -13.99 -3.01 -2.70
CA VAL A 88 -12.74 -2.78 -3.44
C VAL A 88 -11.63 -3.54 -2.74
N ILE A 89 -10.90 -4.37 -3.48
CA ILE A 89 -9.77 -5.17 -2.99
C ILE A 89 -8.54 -4.81 -3.84
N SER A 90 -7.45 -4.36 -3.19
CA SER A 90 -6.14 -4.13 -3.81
C SER A 90 -5.25 -5.37 -3.77
N GLU A 91 -4.07 -5.31 -4.39
CA GLU A 91 -3.09 -6.39 -4.36
C GLU A 91 -2.35 -6.52 -3.02
N ALA A 92 -2.19 -5.42 -2.27
CA ALA A 92 -1.55 -5.42 -0.96
C ALA A 92 -2.00 -4.23 -0.09
N GLY A 93 -2.25 -4.47 1.19
CA GLY A 93 -2.57 -3.44 2.17
C GLY A 93 -3.93 -2.76 1.95
N CYS A 94 -3.97 -1.44 2.10
CA CYS A 94 -5.18 -0.63 2.07
C CYS A 94 -5.52 -0.19 0.64
N PRO A 95 -6.73 -0.48 0.12
CA PRO A 95 -7.18 0.02 -1.18
C PRO A 95 -7.23 1.55 -1.24
N ALA A 96 -7.14 2.10 -2.43
CA ALA A 96 -7.11 3.52 -2.73
C ALA A 96 -5.86 4.27 -2.22
N ILE A 97 -4.82 3.54 -1.81
CA ILE A 97 -3.52 4.10 -1.44
C ILE A 97 -2.45 3.59 -2.39
N ALA A 98 -2.01 4.44 -3.30
CA ALA A 98 -1.04 4.11 -4.36
C ALA A 98 -1.51 3.02 -5.33
N ASP A 99 -2.81 2.87 -5.50
CA ASP A 99 -3.47 1.95 -6.42
C ASP A 99 -4.65 2.64 -7.15
N PRO A 100 -5.20 2.03 -8.21
CA PRO A 100 -6.29 2.62 -8.99
C PRO A 100 -7.63 2.70 -8.25
N GLY A 101 -7.77 2.14 -7.07
CA GLY A 101 -8.98 2.21 -6.25
C GLY A 101 -9.39 3.63 -5.87
N ALA A 102 -8.44 4.58 -5.89
CA ALA A 102 -8.71 6.00 -5.63
C ALA A 102 -9.74 6.59 -6.61
N ASP A 103 -9.72 6.18 -7.89
CA ASP A 103 -10.68 6.65 -8.91
C ASP A 103 -12.09 6.15 -8.60
N VAL A 104 -12.21 4.91 -8.12
CA VAL A 104 -13.50 4.35 -7.67
C VAL A 104 -14.08 5.17 -6.53
N VAL A 105 -13.24 5.50 -5.54
CA VAL A 105 -13.63 6.30 -4.38
C VAL A 105 -14.05 7.71 -4.83
N ALA A 106 -13.31 8.34 -5.74
CA ALA A 106 -13.65 9.67 -6.26
C ALA A 106 -15.03 9.69 -6.91
N ILE A 107 -15.35 8.69 -7.76
CA ILE A 107 -16.65 8.57 -8.39
C ILE A 107 -17.76 8.27 -7.36
N ALA A 108 -17.50 7.44 -6.38
CA ALA A 108 -18.46 7.15 -5.32
C ALA A 108 -18.80 8.41 -4.50
N GLN A 109 -17.81 9.22 -4.16
CA GLN A 109 -17.98 10.50 -3.46
C GLN A 109 -18.80 11.50 -4.31
N LEU A 110 -18.53 11.60 -5.61
CA LEU A 110 -19.29 12.47 -6.52
C LEU A 110 -20.78 12.06 -6.64
N LYS A 111 -21.09 10.80 -6.37
CA LYS A 111 -22.47 10.26 -6.40
C LYS A 111 -23.11 10.16 -5.02
N ASP A 112 -22.50 10.71 -3.98
CA ASP A 112 -22.95 10.63 -2.59
C ASP A 112 -23.18 9.19 -2.07
N TYR A 113 -22.42 8.22 -2.60
CA TYR A 113 -22.44 6.87 -2.08
C TYR A 113 -21.58 6.78 -0.80
N PRO A 114 -22.05 6.08 0.25
CA PRO A 114 -21.24 5.86 1.44
C PRO A 114 -19.97 5.09 1.12
N VAL A 115 -18.82 5.60 1.54
CA VAL A 115 -17.51 4.94 1.45
C VAL A 115 -17.07 4.54 2.85
N VAL A 116 -16.76 3.26 3.04
CA VAL A 116 -16.42 2.67 4.34
C VAL A 116 -15.04 2.00 4.25
N PRO A 117 -13.97 2.69 4.66
CA PRO A 117 -12.67 2.05 4.81
C PRO A 117 -12.69 1.04 5.96
N LEU A 118 -12.24 -0.19 5.70
CA LEU A 118 -12.08 -1.19 6.74
C LEU A 118 -10.67 -1.14 7.34
N VAL A 119 -10.54 -1.56 8.59
CA VAL A 119 -9.26 -1.59 9.30
C VAL A 119 -8.36 -2.69 8.75
N GLY A 120 -7.12 -2.36 8.46
CA GLY A 120 -6.13 -3.33 8.00
C GLY A 120 -4.71 -2.77 7.94
N PRO A 121 -3.72 -3.59 7.55
CA PRO A 121 -2.32 -3.21 7.57
C PRO A 121 -2.00 -2.18 6.48
N SER A 122 -1.19 -1.20 6.84
CA SER A 122 -0.61 -0.22 5.91
C SER A 122 0.90 -0.22 6.08
N SER A 123 1.63 -0.60 5.04
CA SER A 123 3.09 -0.57 5.07
C SER A 123 3.64 0.83 5.30
N ILE A 124 2.95 1.86 4.80
CA ILE A 124 3.31 3.27 4.99
C ILE A 124 3.27 3.63 6.48
N LEU A 125 2.14 3.41 7.16
CA LEU A 125 1.99 3.74 8.58
C LEU A 125 2.89 2.86 9.45
N MET A 126 2.93 1.55 9.19
CA MET A 126 3.74 0.62 9.99
C MET A 126 5.24 0.91 9.87
N SER A 127 5.71 1.32 8.69
CA SER A 127 7.11 1.73 8.53
C SER A 127 7.44 3.01 9.31
N VAL A 128 6.54 4.01 9.33
CA VAL A 128 6.71 5.22 10.16
C VAL A 128 6.74 4.84 11.65
N MET A 129 5.81 3.99 12.10
CA MET A 129 5.76 3.53 13.50
C MET A 129 7.05 2.82 13.91
N GLY A 130 7.59 1.96 13.05
CA GLY A 130 8.81 1.18 13.33
C GLY A 130 10.12 1.96 13.13
N SER A 131 10.10 3.09 12.41
CA SER A 131 11.31 3.85 12.06
C SER A 131 11.91 4.66 13.22
N GLY A 132 11.10 5.09 14.18
CA GLY A 132 11.48 6.07 15.20
C GLY A 132 11.60 7.50 14.67
N PHE A 133 11.04 7.79 13.49
CA PHE A 133 11.05 9.11 12.86
C PHE A 133 9.82 9.96 13.24
N ASN A 134 9.76 11.19 12.73
CA ASN A 134 8.63 12.07 12.97
C ASN A 134 7.36 11.53 12.32
N GLY A 135 6.41 11.07 13.14
CA GLY A 135 5.10 10.57 12.69
C GLY A 135 4.02 11.66 12.61
N GLN A 136 4.28 12.89 13.06
CA GLN A 136 3.33 14.01 12.94
C GLN A 136 3.41 14.69 11.57
N SER A 137 4.60 14.65 10.95
CA SER A 137 4.82 15.22 9.62
C SER A 137 5.62 14.23 8.81
N PHE A 138 4.97 13.59 7.84
CA PHE A 138 5.61 12.68 6.89
C PHE A 138 4.96 12.81 5.51
N ALA A 139 5.73 12.51 4.47
CA ALA A 139 5.25 12.51 3.10
C ALA A 139 5.64 11.22 2.40
N PHE A 140 4.66 10.55 1.79
CA PHE A 140 4.86 9.40 0.92
C PHE A 140 4.89 9.85 -0.53
N HIS A 141 5.96 9.48 -1.24
CA HIS A 141 6.23 9.92 -2.62
C HIS A 141 5.99 8.83 -3.67
N GLY A 142 5.62 7.61 -3.26
CA GLY A 142 5.52 6.48 -4.18
C GLY A 142 6.89 6.11 -4.76
N TYR A 143 6.94 5.87 -6.07
CA TYR A 143 8.18 5.54 -6.79
C TYR A 143 8.99 6.79 -7.09
N LEU A 144 10.30 6.71 -6.89
CA LEU A 144 11.24 7.74 -7.34
C LEU A 144 11.45 7.65 -8.87
N PRO A 145 11.95 8.71 -9.53
CA PRO A 145 12.22 8.72 -10.96
C PRO A 145 13.10 7.54 -11.42
N ILE A 146 12.79 7.00 -12.59
CA ILE A 146 13.53 5.86 -13.17
C ILE A 146 14.93 6.33 -13.63
N ASP A 147 15.03 7.53 -14.20
CA ASP A 147 16.31 8.12 -14.59
C ASP A 147 17.20 8.35 -13.37
N ALA A 148 18.46 7.93 -13.46
CA ALA A 148 19.39 7.97 -12.33
C ALA A 148 19.74 9.40 -11.89
N SER A 149 19.87 10.34 -12.84
CA SER A 149 20.19 11.73 -12.53
C SER A 149 19.02 12.43 -11.87
N GLU A 150 17.81 12.26 -12.40
CA GLU A 150 16.57 12.79 -11.83
C GLU A 150 16.32 12.20 -10.44
N ARG A 151 16.53 10.89 -10.26
CA ARG A 151 16.38 10.21 -8.99
C ARG A 151 17.35 10.73 -7.93
N THR A 152 18.63 10.89 -8.30
CA THR A 152 19.64 11.48 -7.41
C THR A 152 19.25 12.90 -6.98
N ASN A 153 18.79 13.74 -7.92
CA ASN A 153 18.33 15.09 -7.63
C ASN A 153 17.08 15.09 -6.73
N THR A 154 16.15 14.17 -6.97
CA THR A 154 14.96 13.98 -6.13
C THR A 154 15.36 13.58 -4.72
N ILE A 155 16.26 12.62 -4.53
CA ILE A 155 16.76 12.20 -3.21
C ILE A 155 17.34 13.40 -2.46
N LYS A 156 18.19 14.20 -3.10
CA LYS A 156 18.77 15.42 -2.49
C LYS A 156 17.73 16.45 -2.11
N LYS A 157 16.70 16.64 -2.94
CA LYS A 157 15.58 17.53 -2.65
C LYS A 157 14.78 17.04 -1.44
N LEU A 158 14.46 15.75 -1.38
CA LEU A 158 13.76 15.14 -0.25
C LEU A 158 14.59 15.22 1.03
N GLU A 159 15.90 14.96 0.94
CA GLU A 159 16.80 15.15 2.08
C GLU A 159 16.81 16.61 2.56
N GLY A 160 16.78 17.59 1.66
CA GLY A 160 16.66 19.00 2.01
C GLY A 160 15.40 19.25 2.86
N ARG A 161 14.27 18.67 2.51
CA ARG A 161 12.98 18.85 3.22
C ARG A 161 12.98 18.27 4.64
N ILE A 162 13.73 17.20 4.92
CA ILE A 162 13.82 16.68 6.29
C ILE A 162 14.45 17.69 7.26
N TYR A 163 15.32 18.57 6.78
CA TYR A 163 15.95 19.60 7.59
C TYR A 163 15.12 20.90 7.65
N SER A 164 14.55 21.33 6.52
CA SER A 164 13.79 22.59 6.44
C SER A 164 12.37 22.46 6.97
N GLU A 165 11.72 21.31 6.76
CA GLU A 165 10.31 21.10 7.10
C GLU A 165 10.12 20.15 8.30
N HIS A 166 11.19 19.57 8.83
CA HIS A 166 11.13 18.53 9.88
C HIS A 166 10.21 17.35 9.53
N GLN A 167 10.14 17.00 8.24
CA GLN A 167 9.22 16.03 7.69
C GLN A 167 9.93 14.74 7.28
N THR A 168 9.43 13.60 7.75
CA THR A 168 9.90 12.27 7.30
C THR A 168 9.52 12.06 5.84
N GLN A 169 10.47 11.62 5.01
CA GLN A 169 10.21 11.33 3.60
C GLN A 169 10.20 9.82 3.39
N LEU A 170 9.12 9.31 2.78
CA LEU A 170 8.92 7.89 2.48
C LEU A 170 8.81 7.68 0.98
N PHE A 171 9.40 6.60 0.48
CA PHE A 171 9.29 6.19 -0.92
C PHE A 171 9.51 4.69 -1.09
N ILE A 172 9.10 4.18 -2.23
CA ILE A 172 9.19 2.76 -2.58
C ILE A 172 9.95 2.57 -3.89
N GLU A 173 10.37 1.34 -4.11
CA GLU A 173 10.90 0.90 -5.39
C GLU A 173 10.33 -0.50 -5.72
N THR A 174 10.46 -0.92 -6.97
CA THR A 174 10.12 -2.28 -7.33
C THR A 174 11.04 -3.28 -6.62
N PRO A 175 10.54 -4.45 -6.21
CA PRO A 175 11.32 -5.41 -5.41
C PRO A 175 12.66 -5.84 -6.06
N TYR A 176 12.76 -5.75 -7.38
CA TYR A 176 13.99 -6.10 -8.10
C TYR A 176 15.07 -5.00 -8.08
N ARG A 177 14.70 -3.76 -7.73
CA ARG A 177 15.60 -2.61 -7.71
C ARG A 177 15.90 -2.09 -6.31
N ASN A 178 15.32 -2.70 -5.27
CA ASN A 178 15.49 -2.27 -3.88
C ASN A 178 16.96 -2.20 -3.43
N ASN A 179 17.76 -3.23 -3.73
CA ASN A 179 19.19 -3.22 -3.37
C ASN A 179 19.93 -2.03 -4.00
N LYS A 180 19.67 -1.78 -5.30
CA LYS A 180 20.25 -0.65 -6.01
C LYS A 180 19.85 0.70 -5.44
N LEU A 181 18.57 0.84 -5.04
CA LEU A 181 18.09 2.06 -4.40
C LEU A 181 18.74 2.27 -3.02
N ALA A 182 18.87 1.21 -2.23
CA ALA A 182 19.56 1.30 -0.93
C ALA A 182 21.01 1.79 -1.08
N GLU A 183 21.76 1.23 -2.03
CA GLU A 183 23.13 1.67 -2.35
C GLU A 183 23.16 3.14 -2.81
N GLU A 184 22.20 3.56 -3.63
CA GLU A 184 22.11 4.94 -4.11
C GLU A 184 21.80 5.92 -2.98
N LEU A 185 20.91 5.58 -2.06
CA LEU A 185 20.61 6.38 -0.87
C LEU A 185 21.85 6.56 0.01
N ILE A 186 22.60 5.47 0.26
CA ILE A 186 23.83 5.49 1.06
C ILE A 186 24.89 6.39 0.41
N ARG A 187 25.00 6.39 -0.90
CA ARG A 187 25.96 7.22 -1.63
C ARG A 187 25.54 8.69 -1.73
N THR A 188 24.21 8.95 -1.78
CA THR A 188 23.69 10.29 -2.13
C THR A 188 23.38 11.14 -0.91
N CYS A 189 22.86 10.53 0.16
CA CYS A 189 22.49 11.24 1.38
C CYS A 189 23.71 11.58 2.23
N ARG A 190 23.56 12.59 3.09
CA ARG A 190 24.59 12.98 4.06
C ARG A 190 24.89 11.84 5.02
N PRO A 191 26.13 11.67 5.46
CA PRO A 191 26.50 10.60 6.39
C PRO A 191 25.70 10.56 7.69
N SER A 192 25.20 11.73 8.16
CA SER A 192 24.39 11.86 9.39
C SER A 192 22.89 11.65 9.19
N THR A 193 22.40 11.73 7.94
CA THR A 193 21.00 11.46 7.65
C THR A 193 20.67 10.02 8.04
N LYS A 194 19.57 9.82 8.76
CA LYS A 194 19.11 8.48 9.11
C LYS A 194 18.30 7.89 7.97
N LEU A 195 18.60 6.65 7.64
CA LEU A 195 17.86 5.83 6.70
C LEU A 195 17.22 4.69 7.47
N CYS A 196 15.92 4.52 7.32
CA CYS A 196 15.18 3.34 7.74
C CYS A 196 14.87 2.48 6.50
N ILE A 197 15.14 1.19 6.60
CA ILE A 197 14.74 0.18 5.62
C ILE A 197 13.69 -0.70 6.30
N ALA A 198 12.47 -0.71 5.76
CA ALA A 198 11.35 -1.50 6.26
C ALA A 198 10.89 -2.46 5.16
N SER A 199 11.19 -3.73 5.33
CA SER A 199 11.00 -4.78 4.33
C SER A 199 10.15 -5.92 4.87
N ASN A 200 9.32 -6.53 4.02
CA ASN A 200 8.44 -7.66 4.36
C ASN A 200 7.63 -7.44 5.65
N ILE A 201 7.13 -6.21 5.84
CA ILE A 201 6.34 -5.84 7.04
C ILE A 201 5.19 -6.82 7.22
N THR A 202 4.99 -7.32 8.44
CA THR A 202 4.04 -8.36 8.87
C THR A 202 4.40 -9.81 8.51
N CYS A 203 5.41 -10.05 7.69
CA CYS A 203 5.87 -11.40 7.35
C CYS A 203 6.83 -11.96 8.42
N GLU A 204 7.14 -13.26 8.37
CA GLU A 204 8.07 -13.89 9.32
C GLU A 204 9.50 -13.33 9.23
N ASP A 205 9.91 -12.92 8.03
CA ASP A 205 11.21 -12.30 7.76
C ASP A 205 11.13 -10.76 7.72
N GLU A 206 10.21 -10.17 8.49
CA GLU A 206 10.09 -8.73 8.66
C GLU A 206 11.43 -8.13 9.10
N TYR A 207 11.80 -7.05 8.44
CA TYR A 207 13.01 -6.31 8.76
C TYR A 207 12.71 -4.81 8.80
N ILE A 208 12.83 -4.19 9.97
CA ILE A 208 12.70 -2.74 10.14
C ILE A 208 13.92 -2.26 10.93
N HIS A 209 14.82 -1.52 10.27
CA HIS A 209 16.02 -1.01 10.90
C HIS A 209 16.34 0.41 10.47
N THR A 210 16.71 1.24 11.45
CA THR A 210 17.11 2.63 11.29
C THR A 210 18.55 2.83 11.70
N ARG A 211 19.35 3.46 10.83
CA ARG A 211 20.76 3.82 11.10
C ARG A 211 21.11 5.12 10.40
N PRO A 212 22.10 5.89 10.88
CA PRO A 212 22.78 6.89 10.08
C PRO A 212 23.32 6.28 8.78
N VAL A 213 23.25 7.01 7.68
CA VAL A 213 23.69 6.53 6.34
C VAL A 213 25.11 5.95 6.38
N LYS A 214 26.03 6.62 7.09
CA LYS A 214 27.43 6.16 7.27
C LYS A 214 27.58 4.76 7.89
N GLU A 215 26.56 4.26 8.59
CA GLU A 215 26.58 2.99 9.30
C GLU A 215 25.94 1.83 8.52
N TRP A 216 25.41 2.11 7.33
CA TRP A 216 24.77 1.10 6.48
C TRP A 216 25.75 0.29 5.61
N ALA A 217 26.98 0.77 5.42
CA ALA A 217 27.98 0.06 4.61
C ALA A 217 28.16 -1.39 5.14
N GLY A 218 27.94 -2.37 4.26
CA GLY A 218 28.05 -3.80 4.57
C GLY A 218 26.94 -4.34 5.49
N LYS A 219 25.90 -3.55 5.80
CA LYS A 219 24.81 -3.96 6.70
C LYS A 219 23.42 -3.96 6.05
N VAL A 220 23.32 -3.62 4.78
CA VAL A 220 22.07 -3.70 4.02
C VAL A 220 21.74 -5.18 3.82
N PRO A 221 20.55 -5.65 4.25
CA PRO A 221 20.15 -7.03 3.97
C PRO A 221 19.87 -7.22 2.49
N ASP A 222 19.75 -8.46 2.04
CA ASP A 222 19.24 -8.72 0.70
C ASP A 222 17.75 -8.37 0.63
N LEU A 223 17.43 -7.36 -0.18
CA LEU A 223 16.08 -6.84 -0.43
C LEU A 223 15.47 -7.35 -1.74
N SER A 224 16.15 -8.28 -2.43
CA SER A 224 15.68 -8.84 -3.68
C SER A 224 14.34 -9.51 -3.51
N LYS A 225 13.37 -9.14 -4.36
CA LYS A 225 12.00 -9.67 -4.37
C LYS A 225 11.19 -9.40 -3.09
N LYS A 226 11.66 -8.52 -2.21
CA LYS A 226 10.99 -8.17 -0.96
C LYS A 226 10.30 -6.82 -1.08
N PRO A 227 8.97 -6.71 -0.83
CA PRO A 227 8.32 -5.41 -0.69
C PRO A 227 9.03 -4.57 0.39
N THR A 228 9.48 -3.38 0.01
CA THR A 228 10.31 -2.55 0.90
C THR A 228 9.88 -1.08 0.82
N ILE A 229 9.81 -0.42 1.97
CA ILE A 229 9.68 1.02 2.10
C ILE A 229 10.99 1.58 2.65
N PHE A 230 11.44 2.67 2.07
CA PHE A 230 12.59 3.44 2.52
C PHE A 230 12.11 4.75 3.13
N LEU A 231 12.66 5.10 4.28
CA LEU A 231 12.38 6.36 4.95
C LEU A 231 13.69 7.08 5.25
N ILE A 232 13.69 8.40 5.06
CA ILE A 232 14.82 9.24 5.47
C ILE A 232 14.35 10.32 6.44
N TYR A 233 15.21 10.60 7.44
CA TYR A 233 15.01 11.66 8.43
C TYR A 233 16.36 12.11 9.03
N LYS A 234 16.36 13.19 9.84
CA LYS A 234 17.55 13.74 10.52
C LYS A 234 17.89 13.04 11.82
#